data_43647f7899eab902f72f5101a9192973
#
_entry.id   43647f7899eab902f72f5101a9192973
#
_cell.length_a   1.000
_cell.length_b   1.000
_cell.length_c   1.000
_cell.angle_alpha   90.00
_cell.angle_beta   90.00
_cell.angle_gamma   90.00
#
_symmetry.space_group_name_H-M   'P 1'
#
loop_
_entity.id
_entity.type
_entity.pdbx_description
1 polymer ?
#
loop_
_entity_poly.entity_id
_entity_poly.type
_entity_poly.pdbx_seq_one_letter_code
_entity_poly.pdbx_strand_id
1 'polypeptide(L)'
;MIIPHYYEDPHTLHVGTMPNRAYYIPASRRSDALVEHRETSDRFQLLNGSWKFRYYASIYDLQDAFYEVGYDASAFDSIPVPSVWQNHGYDHHQYTNIRYPFPADPPYVPKENPCGAYLYDFTYQKDAAAPRAFLNFEGVASCFYVWLNGQFVGYSQVAHSTSEFDVTKFLQDGTNHLAVLVLKWCDGSYMEDQDMFRMNGIFRDVYLLRRPCLLYTSDAADEL
;
A
#
# COMPACT_ATOMS: atom_id res chain seq x y z
N MET A 1 -2.08 -18.33 -11.39
CA MET A 1 -2.20 -17.13 -10.55
C MET A 1 -0.80 -16.57 -10.33
N ILE A 2 -0.60 -15.29 -10.53
CA ILE A 2 0.73 -14.65 -10.48
C ILE A 2 1.15 -14.19 -9.08
N ILE A 3 0.27 -14.33 -8.09
CA ILE A 3 0.50 -13.93 -6.70
C ILE A 3 0.41 -15.13 -5.75
N PRO A 4 1.13 -15.10 -4.62
CA PRO A 4 0.93 -16.02 -3.52
C PRO A 4 -0.48 -15.91 -2.93
N HIS A 5 -1.02 -16.99 -2.42
CA HIS A 5 -2.40 -17.07 -1.91
C HIS A 5 -2.51 -16.66 -0.44
N TYR A 6 -2.02 -15.46 -0.08
CA TYR A 6 -2.02 -14.96 1.31
C TYR A 6 -3.39 -14.44 1.74
N TYR A 7 -4.25 -14.04 0.81
CA TYR A 7 -5.52 -13.37 1.09
C TYR A 7 -6.64 -14.30 1.62
N GLU A 8 -6.37 -15.58 1.75
CA GLU A 8 -7.23 -16.61 2.39
C GLU A 8 -6.45 -17.45 3.41
N ASP A 9 -5.39 -16.86 3.98
CA ASP A 9 -4.56 -17.51 5.00
C ASP A 9 -4.57 -16.70 6.30
N PRO A 10 -5.37 -17.09 7.32
CA PRO A 10 -5.48 -16.38 8.59
C PRO A 10 -4.17 -16.28 9.39
N HIS A 11 -3.15 -17.07 9.01
CA HIS A 11 -1.83 -17.00 9.63
C HIS A 11 -0.91 -15.98 8.96
N THR A 12 -1.33 -15.40 7.83
CA THR A 12 -0.52 -14.47 7.02
C THR A 12 -1.18 -13.11 6.92
N LEU A 13 -1.11 -12.30 7.98
CA LEU A 13 -1.58 -10.92 7.95
C LEU A 13 -0.63 -9.99 7.16
N HIS A 14 0.66 -10.26 7.24
CA HIS A 14 1.71 -9.42 6.68
C HIS A 14 2.88 -10.24 6.17
N VAL A 15 3.48 -9.82 5.06
CA VAL A 15 4.74 -10.35 4.55
C VAL A 15 5.64 -9.19 4.19
N GLY A 16 6.85 -9.16 4.75
CA GLY A 16 7.85 -8.12 4.46
C GLY A 16 7.57 -6.75 5.08
N THR A 17 6.50 -6.59 5.87
CA THR A 17 6.24 -5.34 6.59
C THR A 17 7.18 -5.19 7.79
N MET A 18 7.41 -3.94 8.15
CA MET A 18 8.04 -3.59 9.42
C MET A 18 7.04 -3.79 10.58
N PRO A 19 7.50 -4.02 11.82
CA PRO A 19 6.64 -3.98 13.00
C PRO A 19 5.93 -2.63 13.12
N ASN A 20 4.70 -2.66 13.66
CA ASN A 20 3.96 -1.44 13.96
C ASN A 20 4.74 -0.55 14.94
N ARG A 21 4.70 0.75 14.69
CA ARG A 21 5.38 1.75 15.50
C ARG A 21 4.54 3.01 15.68
N ALA A 22 4.92 3.84 16.62
CA ALA A 22 4.35 5.16 16.75
C ALA A 22 4.62 6.00 15.47
N TYR A 23 3.65 6.84 15.13
CA TYR A 23 3.75 7.75 14.00
C TYR A 23 4.79 8.84 14.28
N TYR A 24 5.69 9.05 13.35
CA TYR A 24 6.59 10.21 13.32
C TYR A 24 7.08 10.50 11.91
N ILE A 25 7.44 11.74 11.63
CA ILE A 25 8.08 12.14 10.39
C ILE A 25 9.53 12.52 10.70
N PRO A 26 10.52 11.78 10.18
CA PRO A 26 11.92 12.14 10.33
C PRO A 26 12.23 13.43 9.58
N ALA A 27 13.15 14.23 10.08
CA ALA A 27 13.69 15.41 9.40
C ALA A 27 15.15 15.61 9.78
N SER A 28 15.95 16.21 8.91
CA SER A 28 17.37 16.54 9.22
C SER A 28 17.49 17.72 10.17
N ARG A 29 16.46 18.56 10.25
CA ARG A 29 16.39 19.74 11.10
C ARG A 29 15.04 19.86 11.76
N ARG A 30 15.01 20.37 12.99
CA ARG A 30 13.76 20.70 13.67
C ARG A 30 13.06 21.85 12.94
N SER A 31 11.75 21.71 12.74
CA SER A 31 10.90 22.75 12.20
C SER A 31 9.50 22.62 12.83
N ASP A 32 8.93 23.72 13.29
CA ASP A 32 7.58 23.74 13.85
C ASP A 32 6.52 23.51 12.74
N ALA A 33 6.86 23.80 11.49
CA ALA A 33 6.01 23.52 10.33
C ALA A 33 5.74 22.01 10.11
N LEU A 34 6.61 21.13 10.59
CA LEU A 34 6.43 19.66 10.46
C LEU A 34 5.19 19.14 11.17
N VAL A 35 4.69 19.86 12.17
CA VAL A 35 3.49 19.47 12.92
C VAL A 35 2.26 19.55 12.02
N GLU A 36 2.16 20.58 11.18
CA GLU A 36 1.02 20.81 10.29
C GLU A 36 1.28 20.37 8.84
N HIS A 37 2.55 20.40 8.42
CA HIS A 37 2.99 20.21 7.04
C HIS A 37 4.13 19.20 6.95
N ARG A 38 3.82 17.91 7.06
CA ARG A 38 4.80 16.81 7.00
C ARG A 38 5.60 16.77 5.70
N GLU A 39 5.01 17.25 4.62
CA GLU A 39 5.63 17.35 3.29
C GLU A 39 6.79 18.34 3.24
N THR A 40 6.94 19.20 4.25
CA THR A 40 8.09 20.12 4.37
C THR A 40 9.36 19.42 4.84
N SER A 41 9.27 18.18 5.31
CA SER A 41 10.43 17.39 5.69
C SER A 41 11.28 16.98 4.48
N ASP A 42 12.59 17.20 4.58
CA ASP A 42 13.57 16.72 3.62
C ASP A 42 13.72 15.18 3.63
N ARG A 43 13.09 14.50 4.60
CA ARG A 43 13.09 13.03 4.76
C ARG A 43 11.79 12.37 4.32
N PHE A 44 10.83 13.16 3.86
CA PHE A 44 9.51 12.71 3.40
C PHE A 44 9.38 12.94 1.90
N GLN A 45 8.89 11.95 1.18
CA GLN A 45 8.56 12.06 -0.24
C GLN A 45 7.17 11.50 -0.48
N LEU A 46 6.22 12.38 -0.78
CA LEU A 46 4.85 11.99 -1.13
C LEU A 46 4.82 11.31 -2.51
N LEU A 47 4.11 10.21 -2.62
CA LEU A 47 3.90 9.47 -3.86
C LEU A 47 2.45 9.55 -4.36
N ASN A 48 1.63 10.41 -3.76
CA ASN A 48 0.28 10.68 -4.22
C ASN A 48 0.28 11.28 -5.64
N GLY A 49 -0.87 11.18 -6.29
CA GLY A 49 -1.07 11.79 -7.60
C GLY A 49 -1.83 10.89 -8.56
N SER A 50 -1.57 11.03 -9.83
CA SER A 50 -2.23 10.25 -10.87
C SER A 50 -1.42 8.98 -11.13
N TRP A 51 -2.00 7.82 -10.81
CA TRP A 51 -1.39 6.51 -11.03
C TRP A 51 -2.03 5.84 -12.24
N LYS A 52 -1.31 5.02 -12.97
CA LYS A 52 -1.91 4.09 -13.94
C LYS A 52 -2.69 3.03 -13.20
N PHE A 53 -3.86 2.67 -13.73
CA PHE A 53 -4.79 1.76 -13.06
C PHE A 53 -5.49 0.85 -14.04
N ARG A 54 -5.62 -0.42 -13.68
CA ARG A 54 -6.46 -1.37 -14.41
C ARG A 54 -7.28 -2.20 -13.43
N TYR A 55 -8.60 -2.14 -13.61
CA TYR A 55 -9.55 -2.94 -12.85
C TYR A 55 -9.75 -4.31 -13.53
N TYR A 56 -9.81 -5.35 -12.72
CA TYR A 56 -10.17 -6.69 -13.13
C TYR A 56 -11.37 -7.15 -12.30
N ALA A 57 -12.43 -7.63 -12.97
CA ALA A 57 -13.62 -8.16 -12.31
C ALA A 57 -13.33 -9.46 -11.56
N SER A 58 -12.28 -10.15 -11.94
CA SER A 58 -11.79 -11.36 -11.28
C SER A 58 -10.27 -11.37 -11.20
N ILE A 59 -9.75 -11.86 -10.07
CA ILE A 59 -8.32 -12.13 -9.90
C ILE A 59 -7.77 -13.12 -10.94
N TYR A 60 -8.63 -13.96 -11.50
CA TYR A 60 -8.25 -14.92 -12.54
C TYR A 60 -8.05 -14.27 -13.91
N ASP A 61 -8.57 -13.05 -14.12
CA ASP A 61 -8.34 -12.27 -15.34
C ASP A 61 -6.94 -11.62 -15.36
N LEU A 62 -6.30 -11.54 -14.19
CA LEU A 62 -4.94 -11.04 -14.03
C LEU A 62 -3.94 -12.17 -14.30
N GLN A 63 -3.49 -12.29 -15.54
CA GLN A 63 -2.55 -13.34 -15.97
C GLN A 63 -1.14 -12.81 -16.24
N ASP A 64 -1.03 -11.53 -16.55
CA ASP A 64 0.23 -10.89 -16.91
C ASP A 64 0.99 -10.39 -15.70
N ALA A 65 2.30 -10.46 -15.76
CA ALA A 65 3.20 -9.92 -14.76
C ALA A 65 3.31 -8.38 -14.87
N PHE A 66 2.21 -7.69 -14.62
CA PHE A 66 2.08 -6.23 -14.78
C PHE A 66 3.11 -5.44 -13.97
N TYR A 67 3.70 -6.05 -12.95
CA TYR A 67 4.70 -5.47 -12.06
C TYR A 67 6.12 -5.46 -12.64
N GLU A 68 6.35 -6.10 -13.80
CA GLU A 68 7.68 -6.11 -14.43
C GLU A 68 8.05 -4.75 -14.99
N VAL A 69 9.33 -4.42 -14.88
CA VAL A 69 9.89 -3.19 -15.47
C VAL A 69 9.76 -3.27 -16.99
N GLY A 70 9.16 -2.24 -17.57
CA GLY A 70 8.92 -2.19 -19.03
C GLY A 70 7.63 -2.86 -19.49
N TYR A 71 6.77 -3.28 -18.56
CA TYR A 71 5.43 -3.75 -18.92
C TYR A 71 4.67 -2.68 -19.71
N ASP A 72 4.02 -3.10 -20.81
CA ASP A 72 3.20 -2.19 -21.62
C ASP A 72 1.87 -1.89 -20.91
N ALA A 73 1.85 -0.77 -20.24
CA ALA A 73 0.67 -0.26 -19.54
C ALA A 73 -0.15 0.73 -20.40
N SER A 74 -0.10 0.65 -21.72
CA SER A 74 -0.87 1.51 -22.63
C SER A 74 -2.38 1.32 -22.50
N ALA A 75 -2.81 0.12 -22.07
CA ALA A 75 -4.22 -0.22 -21.82
C ALA A 75 -4.69 0.11 -20.39
N PHE A 76 -3.84 0.71 -19.56
CA PHE A 76 -4.22 1.15 -18.22
C PHE A 76 -4.86 2.54 -18.30
N ASP A 77 -5.91 2.73 -17.50
CA ASP A 77 -6.49 4.03 -17.23
C ASP A 77 -5.62 4.84 -16.25
N SER A 78 -6.14 5.97 -15.80
CA SER A 78 -5.52 6.80 -14.78
C SER A 78 -6.49 7.00 -13.63
N ILE A 79 -6.01 6.85 -12.40
CA ILE A 79 -6.79 7.06 -11.18
C ILE A 79 -6.00 7.93 -10.19
N PRO A 80 -6.64 8.86 -9.47
CA PRO A 80 -5.96 9.57 -8.40
C PRO A 80 -5.68 8.64 -7.20
N VAL A 81 -4.53 8.79 -6.59
CA VAL A 81 -4.17 8.21 -5.29
C VAL A 81 -3.87 9.37 -4.34
N PRO A 82 -4.54 9.44 -3.18
CA PRO A 82 -5.51 8.48 -2.64
C PRO A 82 -6.89 8.54 -3.30
N SER A 83 -7.51 7.37 -3.49
CA SER A 83 -8.93 7.26 -3.83
C SER A 83 -9.43 5.82 -3.71
N VAL A 84 -10.75 5.65 -3.86
CA VAL A 84 -11.40 4.34 -3.99
C VAL A 84 -11.92 4.19 -5.42
N TRP A 85 -11.72 3.04 -6.03
CA TRP A 85 -12.05 2.85 -7.45
C TRP A 85 -13.55 2.92 -7.76
N GLN A 86 -14.42 2.66 -6.76
CA GLN A 86 -15.88 2.80 -6.95
C GLN A 86 -16.30 4.23 -7.27
N ASN A 87 -15.59 5.24 -6.76
CA ASN A 87 -15.85 6.65 -7.07
C ASN A 87 -15.39 7.05 -8.49
N HIS A 88 -14.68 6.17 -9.18
CA HIS A 88 -14.17 6.37 -10.54
C HIS A 88 -14.86 5.48 -11.58
N GLY A 89 -16.01 4.89 -11.21
CA GLY A 89 -16.84 4.10 -12.13
C GLY A 89 -16.44 2.64 -12.28
N TYR A 90 -15.52 2.15 -11.45
CA TYR A 90 -15.18 0.73 -11.39
C TYR A 90 -15.91 0.07 -10.24
N ASP A 91 -16.51 -1.13 -10.51
CA ASP A 91 -17.30 -1.85 -9.51
C ASP A 91 -18.52 -1.02 -9.05
N HIS A 92 -19.12 -1.39 -7.94
CA HIS A 92 -20.28 -0.69 -7.36
C HIS A 92 -20.12 -0.50 -5.86
N HIS A 93 -20.78 0.51 -5.34
CA HIS A 93 -20.86 0.73 -3.89
C HIS A 93 -21.67 -0.39 -3.26
N GLN A 94 -21.16 -0.93 -2.17
CA GLN A 94 -21.78 -2.00 -1.41
C GLN A 94 -21.84 -1.60 0.06
N TYR A 95 -23.05 -1.64 0.61
CA TYR A 95 -23.27 -1.36 2.03
C TYR A 95 -23.83 -2.60 2.71
N THR A 96 -23.23 -2.98 3.82
CA THR A 96 -23.73 -4.01 4.71
C THR A 96 -23.64 -3.51 6.14
N ASN A 97 -24.63 -3.87 6.96
CA ASN A 97 -24.68 -3.48 8.36
C ASN A 97 -24.40 -4.70 9.25
N ILE A 98 -25.30 -5.71 9.23
CA ILE A 98 -25.25 -6.89 10.10
C ILE A 98 -25.05 -8.20 9.30
N ARG A 99 -24.82 -8.10 8.01
CA ARG A 99 -24.65 -9.26 7.13
C ARG A 99 -23.34 -9.16 6.39
N TYR A 100 -22.70 -10.30 6.21
CA TYR A 100 -21.55 -10.38 5.31
C TYR A 100 -21.95 -10.08 3.87
N PRO A 101 -21.09 -9.42 3.08
CA PRO A 101 -21.37 -9.11 1.69
C PRO A 101 -21.36 -10.35 0.77
N PHE A 102 -20.95 -11.50 1.31
CA PHE A 102 -20.90 -12.80 0.64
C PHE A 102 -21.15 -13.91 1.66
N PRO A 103 -21.41 -15.17 1.24
CA PRO A 103 -21.63 -16.30 2.14
C PRO A 103 -20.45 -16.49 3.11
N ALA A 104 -20.76 -16.67 4.40
CA ALA A 104 -19.73 -16.86 5.43
C ALA A 104 -19.14 -18.27 5.36
N ASP A 105 -17.92 -18.36 4.89
CA ASP A 105 -17.10 -19.59 4.81
C ASP A 105 -15.60 -19.26 5.05
N PRO A 106 -15.26 -18.70 6.24
CA PRO A 106 -13.88 -18.28 6.49
C PRO A 106 -12.91 -19.46 6.44
N PRO A 107 -11.68 -19.29 5.90
CA PRO A 107 -11.11 -18.01 5.47
C PRO A 107 -11.43 -17.63 4.01
N TYR A 108 -12.24 -18.40 3.32
CA TYR A 108 -12.46 -18.29 1.89
C TYR A 108 -13.33 -17.08 1.52
N VAL A 109 -12.93 -16.36 0.47
CA VAL A 109 -13.66 -15.24 -0.11
C VAL A 109 -14.21 -15.62 -1.49
N PRO A 110 -15.10 -14.81 -2.11
CA PRO A 110 -15.60 -15.10 -3.45
C PRO A 110 -14.47 -15.36 -4.44
N LYS A 111 -14.59 -16.43 -5.23
CA LYS A 111 -13.52 -16.87 -6.15
C LYS A 111 -13.13 -15.81 -7.17
N GLU A 112 -14.10 -15.05 -7.66
CA GLU A 112 -13.88 -14.00 -8.64
C GLU A 112 -13.00 -12.88 -8.07
N ASN A 113 -13.17 -12.53 -6.81
CA ASN A 113 -12.41 -11.55 -6.06
C ASN A 113 -11.85 -10.39 -6.91
N PRO A 114 -12.64 -9.35 -7.17
CA PRO A 114 -12.21 -8.22 -7.99
C PRO A 114 -10.91 -7.60 -7.48
N CYS A 115 -10.08 -7.07 -8.39
CA CYS A 115 -8.82 -6.46 -8.01
C CYS A 115 -8.45 -5.28 -8.91
N GLY A 116 -7.58 -4.42 -8.39
CA GLY A 116 -7.02 -3.28 -9.10
C GLY A 116 -5.50 -3.34 -9.14
N ALA A 117 -4.93 -3.28 -10.34
CA ALA A 117 -3.50 -3.15 -10.56
C ALA A 117 -3.14 -1.68 -10.73
N TYR A 118 -2.20 -1.21 -9.92
CA TYR A 118 -1.71 0.17 -9.89
C TYR A 118 -0.25 0.21 -10.28
N LEU A 119 0.15 1.21 -11.10
CA LEU A 119 1.54 1.46 -11.45
C LEU A 119 1.87 2.93 -11.26
N TYR A 120 3.06 3.20 -10.72
CA TYR A 120 3.56 4.56 -10.50
C TYR A 120 5.07 4.62 -10.65
N ASP A 121 5.54 5.51 -11.53
CA ASP A 121 6.95 5.78 -11.68
C ASP A 121 7.31 7.03 -10.88
N PHE A 122 8.37 6.93 -10.09
CA PHE A 122 8.87 8.06 -9.31
C PHE A 122 10.40 8.12 -9.31
N THR A 123 10.90 9.32 -9.13
CA THR A 123 12.36 9.52 -9.01
C THR A 123 12.77 9.44 -7.55
N TYR A 124 13.83 8.69 -7.29
CA TYR A 124 14.47 8.60 -5.98
C TYR A 124 15.95 8.97 -6.10
N GLN A 125 16.48 9.59 -5.06
CA GLN A 125 17.90 9.89 -4.92
C GLN A 125 18.38 9.38 -3.56
N LYS A 126 19.40 8.54 -3.56
CA LYS A 126 20.02 8.03 -2.36
C LYS A 126 20.64 9.17 -1.56
N ASP A 127 20.51 9.09 -0.25
CA ASP A 127 21.05 10.06 0.68
C ASP A 127 21.95 9.34 1.69
N ALA A 128 23.23 9.63 1.66
CA ALA A 128 24.22 9.02 2.56
C ALA A 128 23.93 9.33 4.05
N ALA A 129 23.29 10.47 4.35
CA ALA A 129 22.90 10.83 5.71
C ALA A 129 21.61 10.14 6.19
N ALA A 130 20.81 9.58 5.26
CA ALA A 130 19.63 8.79 5.55
C ALA A 130 19.51 7.63 4.55
N PRO A 131 20.39 6.62 4.66
CA PRO A 131 20.56 5.59 3.66
C PRO A 131 19.41 4.58 3.63
N ARG A 132 18.55 4.54 4.66
CA ARG A 132 17.41 3.62 4.71
C ARG A 132 16.14 4.30 4.21
N ALA A 133 15.38 3.59 3.40
CA ALA A 133 14.12 4.07 2.84
C ALA A 133 12.96 3.13 3.17
N PHE A 134 11.85 3.71 3.60
CA PHE A 134 10.66 2.98 4.02
C PHE A 134 9.45 3.48 3.25
N LEU A 135 8.81 2.56 2.53
CA LEU A 135 7.57 2.81 1.80
C LEU A 135 6.38 2.60 2.73
N ASN A 136 5.53 3.60 2.84
CA ASN A 136 4.37 3.60 3.72
C ASN A 136 3.08 3.72 2.92
N PHE A 137 2.11 2.88 3.27
CA PHE A 137 0.71 2.97 2.84
C PHE A 137 -0.14 3.20 4.09
N GLU A 138 -0.79 4.33 4.20
CA GLU A 138 -1.60 4.67 5.38
C GLU A 138 -2.98 4.01 5.39
N GLY A 139 -3.46 3.57 4.24
CA GLY A 139 -4.71 2.84 4.13
C GLY A 139 -4.94 2.27 2.74
N VAL A 140 -5.14 0.96 2.69
CA VAL A 140 -5.46 0.20 1.46
C VAL A 140 -6.48 -0.88 1.79
N ALA A 141 -7.60 -0.90 1.10
CA ALA A 141 -8.69 -1.86 1.35
C ALA A 141 -8.90 -2.82 0.16
N SER A 142 -9.02 -4.15 0.43
CA SER A 142 -8.93 -4.80 1.74
C SER A 142 -7.55 -5.32 2.05
N CYS A 143 -6.83 -5.85 1.07
CA CYS A 143 -5.44 -6.29 1.17
C CYS A 143 -4.68 -5.96 -0.12
N PHE A 144 -3.35 -5.97 -0.05
CA PHE A 144 -2.55 -5.59 -1.19
C PHE A 144 -1.18 -6.26 -1.24
N TYR A 145 -0.64 -6.37 -2.45
CA TYR A 145 0.69 -6.85 -2.78
C TYR A 145 1.50 -5.71 -3.37
N VAL A 146 2.79 -5.66 -3.07
CA VAL A 146 3.70 -4.59 -3.49
C VAL A 146 4.91 -5.17 -4.20
N TRP A 147 5.26 -4.57 -5.34
CA TRP A 147 6.53 -4.79 -6.05
C TRP A 147 7.22 -3.46 -6.29
N LEU A 148 8.53 -3.49 -6.25
CA LEU A 148 9.36 -2.34 -6.59
C LEU A 148 10.47 -2.79 -7.54
N ASN A 149 10.53 -2.13 -8.70
CA ASN A 149 11.46 -2.48 -9.78
C ASN A 149 11.37 -3.98 -10.19
N GLY A 150 10.14 -4.51 -10.29
CA GLY A 150 9.88 -5.89 -10.66
C GLY A 150 10.09 -6.91 -9.53
N GLN A 151 10.58 -6.50 -8.38
CA GLN A 151 10.86 -7.39 -7.25
C GLN A 151 9.73 -7.34 -6.21
N PHE A 152 9.30 -8.51 -5.76
CA PHE A 152 8.28 -8.61 -4.70
C PHE A 152 8.81 -8.03 -3.39
N VAL A 153 8.11 -7.05 -2.85
CA VAL A 153 8.42 -6.39 -1.58
C VAL A 153 7.66 -7.02 -0.43
N GLY A 154 6.35 -7.22 -0.61
CA GLY A 154 5.54 -7.80 0.43
C GLY A 154 4.03 -7.74 0.20
N TYR A 155 3.31 -8.15 1.24
CA TYR A 155 1.85 -8.21 1.33
C TYR A 155 1.39 -7.62 2.66
N SER A 156 0.22 -7.01 2.66
CA SER A 156 -0.41 -6.55 3.90
C SER A 156 -1.92 -6.51 3.78
N GLN A 157 -2.59 -6.68 4.92
CA GLN A 157 -4.01 -6.45 5.13
C GLN A 157 -4.21 -5.61 6.40
N VAL A 158 -5.45 -5.45 6.89
CA VAL A 158 -5.88 -4.52 7.93
C VAL A 158 -5.94 -3.09 7.39
N ALA A 159 -7.01 -2.86 6.63
CA ALA A 159 -7.18 -1.74 5.72
C ALA A 159 -6.90 -0.34 6.29
N HIS A 160 -7.21 -0.09 7.58
CA HIS A 160 -7.08 1.22 8.22
C HIS A 160 -5.78 1.40 9.02
N SER A 161 -4.90 0.40 8.98
CA SER A 161 -3.58 0.46 9.63
C SER A 161 -2.50 0.80 8.62
N THR A 162 -1.50 1.58 9.04
CA THR A 162 -0.35 1.88 8.21
C THR A 162 0.51 0.65 8.01
N SER A 163 0.81 0.34 6.75
CA SER A 163 1.76 -0.71 6.37
C SER A 163 3.07 -0.07 5.93
N GLU A 164 4.15 -0.40 6.60
CA GLU A 164 5.50 0.10 6.29
C GLU A 164 6.39 -1.03 5.79
N PHE A 165 7.13 -0.80 4.70
CA PHE A 165 8.06 -1.75 4.11
C PHE A 165 9.46 -1.14 4.01
N ASP A 166 10.50 -1.85 4.46
CA ASP A 166 11.89 -1.45 4.19
C ASP A 166 12.22 -1.74 2.72
N VAL A 167 12.28 -0.69 1.93
CA VAL A 167 12.55 -0.78 0.48
C VAL A 167 13.97 -0.39 0.11
N THR A 168 14.85 -0.22 1.08
CA THR A 168 16.24 0.24 0.89
C THR A 168 16.99 -0.53 -0.20
N LYS A 169 16.86 -1.86 -0.20
CA LYS A 169 17.56 -2.74 -1.14
C LYS A 169 16.93 -2.79 -2.54
N PHE A 170 15.67 -2.37 -2.66
CA PHE A 170 14.92 -2.42 -3.90
C PHE A 170 15.03 -1.14 -4.72
N LEU A 171 15.39 -0.01 -4.07
CA LEU A 171 15.50 1.31 -4.69
C LEU A 171 16.82 1.51 -5.42
N GLN A 172 16.74 2.21 -6.53
CA GLN A 172 17.89 2.70 -7.31
C GLN A 172 17.85 4.22 -7.44
N ASP A 173 19.01 4.83 -7.72
CA ASP A 173 19.04 6.25 -8.08
C ASP A 173 18.36 6.45 -9.43
N GLY A 174 17.58 7.53 -9.53
CA GLY A 174 16.79 7.81 -10.73
C GLY A 174 15.38 7.23 -10.64
N THR A 175 14.86 6.76 -11.77
CA THR A 175 13.48 6.29 -11.88
C THR A 175 13.30 4.91 -11.25
N ASN A 176 12.26 4.78 -10.45
CA ASN A 176 11.82 3.54 -9.83
C ASN A 176 10.38 3.25 -10.23
N HIS A 177 10.08 1.98 -10.46
CA HIS A 177 8.79 1.48 -10.88
C HIS A 177 8.09 0.77 -9.71
N LEU A 178 7.03 1.38 -9.18
CA LEU A 178 6.19 0.83 -8.11
C LEU A 178 4.95 0.19 -8.71
N ALA A 179 4.70 -1.05 -8.36
CA ALA A 179 3.49 -1.78 -8.72
C ALA A 179 2.75 -2.25 -7.47
N VAL A 180 1.45 -2.08 -7.43
CA VAL A 180 0.58 -2.50 -6.32
C VAL A 180 -0.63 -3.23 -6.87
N LEU A 181 -0.95 -4.38 -6.30
CA LEU A 181 -2.20 -5.08 -6.57
C LEU A 181 -3.07 -5.03 -5.32
N VAL A 182 -4.24 -4.46 -5.45
CA VAL A 182 -5.24 -4.38 -4.36
C VAL A 182 -6.36 -5.36 -4.66
N LEU A 183 -6.72 -6.21 -3.70
CA LEU A 183 -7.84 -7.13 -3.79
C LEU A 183 -9.04 -6.57 -3.04
N LYS A 184 -10.24 -6.83 -3.58
CA LYS A 184 -11.50 -6.40 -2.95
C LYS A 184 -11.76 -7.15 -1.65
N TRP A 185 -11.44 -8.44 -1.61
CA TRP A 185 -11.71 -9.31 -0.47
C TRP A 185 -10.46 -10.05 0.00
N CYS A 186 -10.38 -10.25 1.29
CA CYS A 186 -9.44 -11.16 1.95
C CYS A 186 -10.10 -11.78 3.19
N ASP A 187 -9.46 -12.72 3.82
CA ASP A 187 -9.94 -13.33 5.07
C ASP A 187 -10.20 -12.28 6.17
N GLY A 188 -9.42 -11.20 6.20
CA GLY A 188 -9.66 -10.05 7.06
C GLY A 188 -11.02 -9.37 6.83
N SER A 189 -11.64 -9.53 5.65
CA SER A 189 -12.95 -8.96 5.36
C SER A 189 -14.06 -9.48 6.29
N TYR A 190 -13.89 -10.67 6.85
CA TYR A 190 -14.80 -11.20 7.88
C TYR A 190 -14.70 -10.43 9.21
N MET A 191 -13.55 -9.91 9.54
CA MET A 191 -13.28 -9.14 10.77
C MET A 191 -13.61 -7.66 10.62
N GLU A 192 -13.65 -7.18 9.38
CA GLU A 192 -13.95 -5.78 9.03
C GLU A 192 -15.45 -5.56 8.75
N ASP A 193 -16.32 -6.51 9.13
CA ASP A 193 -17.76 -6.39 8.95
C ASP A 193 -18.34 -5.38 9.94
N GLN A 194 -18.51 -4.14 9.46
CA GLN A 194 -19.01 -3.01 10.24
C GLN A 194 -20.06 -2.26 9.41
N ASP A 195 -20.83 -1.43 10.11
CA ASP A 195 -21.84 -0.56 9.52
C ASP A 195 -21.21 0.53 8.65
N MET A 196 -20.75 0.15 7.46
CA MET A 196 -20.03 1.03 6.55
C MET A 196 -20.13 0.57 5.09
N PHE A 197 -19.85 1.49 4.17
CA PHE A 197 -19.64 1.14 2.77
C PHE A 197 -18.36 0.33 2.58
N ARG A 198 -18.44 -0.74 1.81
CA ARG A 198 -17.30 -1.52 1.36
C ARG A 198 -16.72 -0.87 0.11
N MET A 199 -15.67 -0.09 0.29
CA MET A 199 -14.95 0.59 -0.78
C MET A 199 -13.51 0.14 -0.81
N ASN A 200 -12.92 0.10 -2.00
CA ASN A 200 -11.60 -0.50 -2.19
C ASN A 200 -10.67 0.43 -2.97
N GLY A 201 -9.38 0.26 -2.71
CA GLY A 201 -8.33 1.04 -3.34
C GLY A 201 -7.30 1.54 -2.33
N ILE A 202 -6.39 2.36 -2.81
CA ILE A 202 -5.41 3.07 -1.98
C ILE A 202 -6.07 4.38 -1.55
N PHE A 203 -6.72 4.39 -0.38
CA PHE A 203 -7.61 5.48 0.02
C PHE A 203 -6.98 6.50 0.97
N ARG A 204 -5.72 6.28 1.37
CA ARG A 204 -4.89 7.23 2.12
C ARG A 204 -3.54 7.41 1.46
N ASP A 205 -2.73 8.30 2.02
CA ASP A 205 -1.45 8.68 1.46
C ASP A 205 -0.47 7.51 1.31
N VAL A 206 0.33 7.61 0.25
CA VAL A 206 1.50 6.75 -0.02
C VAL A 206 2.73 7.63 -0.03
N TYR A 207 3.76 7.24 0.73
CA TYR A 207 4.99 8.04 0.80
C TYR A 207 6.23 7.21 1.17
N LEU A 208 7.39 7.77 0.89
CA LEU A 208 8.68 7.27 1.35
C LEU A 208 9.18 8.11 2.53
N LEU A 209 9.72 7.42 3.53
CA LEU A 209 10.51 8.02 4.60
C LEU A 209 11.97 7.62 4.47
N ARG A 210 12.88 8.59 4.53
CA ARG A 210 14.31 8.35 4.59
C ARG A 210 14.79 8.44 6.03
N ARG A 211 15.53 7.44 6.52
CA ARG A 211 16.00 7.37 7.90
C ARG A 211 17.50 7.19 7.95
N PRO A 212 18.19 7.78 8.96
CA PRO A 212 19.57 7.48 9.23
C PRO A 212 19.75 6.01 9.64
N CYS A 213 20.98 5.51 9.59
CA CYS A 213 21.29 4.11 9.92
C CYS A 213 20.97 3.76 11.38
N LEU A 214 21.16 4.74 12.28
CA LEU A 214 20.84 4.63 13.70
C LEU A 214 19.63 5.54 13.99
N LEU A 215 18.49 4.94 14.31
CA LEU A 215 17.42 5.61 15.00
C LEU A 215 17.66 5.41 16.49
N TYR A 216 17.96 6.49 17.18
CA TYR A 216 17.88 6.50 18.63
C TYR A 216 16.40 6.44 19.00
N THR A 217 15.89 5.24 19.22
CA THR A 217 14.46 5.03 19.48
C THR A 217 14.15 4.87 20.94
N SER A 218 15.15 4.79 21.82
CA SER A 218 14.90 4.40 23.21
C SER A 218 15.21 5.46 24.24
N ASP A 219 16.19 6.31 24.03
CA ASP A 219 16.72 7.10 25.15
C ASP A 219 16.07 8.47 25.33
N ALA A 220 15.25 8.94 24.40
CA ALA A 220 14.59 10.25 24.55
C ALA A 220 13.40 10.24 25.51
N ALA A 221 12.94 9.08 25.95
CA ALA A 221 11.85 8.95 26.92
C ALA A 221 12.31 8.81 28.38
N ASP A 222 13.59 8.48 28.58
CA ASP A 222 14.14 8.22 29.92
C ASP A 222 14.85 9.45 30.50
N GLU A 223 14.95 10.56 29.76
CA GLU A 223 15.60 11.80 30.21
C GLU A 223 14.63 12.96 30.52
N LEU A 224 13.35 12.67 30.82
CA LEU A 224 12.37 13.67 31.27
C LEU A 224 11.95 13.42 32.71
#